data_07e04d32533671958089d507a325589a
#
_entry.id   07e04d32533671958089d507a325589a
#
_cell.length_a   1.000
_cell.length_b   1.000
_cell.length_c   1.000
_cell.angle_alpha   90.00
_cell.angle_beta   90.00
_cell.angle_gamma   90.00
#
_symmetry.space_group_name_H-M   'P 1'
#
loop_
_entity.id
_entity.type
_entity.pdbx_description
1 polymer ?
#
loop_
_entity_poly.entity_id
_entity_poly.type
_entity_poly.pdbx_seq_one_letter_code
_entity_poly.pdbx_strand_id
1 'polypeptide(L)'
;QTVEIITDPKTFPDSRWLEFVATGRARSHIRQFFKNKQHNEAVQLGQRLLDNNLTPLGQDTTQINFKNLNRTLQKFQFDSLEDLFEAIGLGYIHPALVAYSLCSLKPNFKDQVHSLPLFLKNSDNGLIKFAECCRPIPGDEIIGLLNAGHGLTVHLQRCKYAARLIKKNPERAISIQWEKQTNGFFKTDIYIETIDQHGVL
;
A
#
# COMPACT_ATOMS: atom_id res chain seq x y z
N GLN A 1 21.25 3.37 -42.65
CA GLN A 1 20.63 2.20 -41.97
C GLN A 1 19.14 2.49 -41.77
N THR A 2 18.30 1.59 -42.21
CA THR A 2 16.86 1.64 -41.98
C THR A 2 16.58 0.85 -40.69
N VAL A 3 15.85 1.42 -39.75
CA VAL A 3 15.44 0.77 -38.50
C VAL A 3 13.92 0.69 -38.45
N GLU A 4 13.38 -0.46 -38.08
CA GLU A 4 11.97 -0.66 -37.82
C GLU A 4 11.76 -0.62 -36.28
N ILE A 5 10.78 0.18 -35.85
CA ILE A 5 10.39 0.25 -34.43
C ILE A 5 9.15 -0.61 -34.25
N ILE A 6 9.32 -1.75 -33.57
CA ILE A 6 8.21 -2.62 -33.24
C ILE A 6 7.64 -2.14 -31.90
N THR A 7 6.35 -1.77 -31.91
CA THR A 7 5.63 -1.34 -30.70
C THR A 7 4.70 -2.43 -30.22
N ASP A 8 4.65 -2.63 -28.90
CA ASP A 8 3.71 -3.53 -28.24
C ASP A 8 2.89 -2.75 -27.19
N PRO A 9 1.55 -2.70 -27.30
CA PRO A 9 0.70 -1.98 -26.36
C PRO A 9 0.71 -2.58 -24.93
N LYS A 10 1.25 -3.79 -24.76
CA LYS A 10 1.37 -4.47 -23.47
C LYS A 10 2.72 -4.25 -22.79
N THR A 11 3.67 -3.63 -23.48
CA THR A 11 5.00 -3.38 -22.96
C THR A 11 5.08 -2.00 -22.33
N PHE A 12 5.57 -1.95 -21.10
CA PHE A 12 5.73 -0.71 -20.34
C PHE A 12 7.22 -0.44 -20.07
N PRO A 13 7.60 0.83 -19.86
CA PRO A 13 8.97 1.18 -19.49
C PRO A 13 9.45 0.45 -18.23
N ASP A 14 10.71 -0.03 -18.27
CA ASP A 14 11.42 -0.52 -17.11
C ASP A 14 12.30 0.62 -16.54
N SER A 15 12.42 0.71 -15.21
CA SER A 15 13.23 1.73 -14.54
C SER A 15 14.71 1.69 -14.97
N ARG A 16 15.24 0.50 -15.29
CA ARG A 16 16.59 0.28 -15.83
C ARG A 16 16.84 0.99 -17.16
N TRP A 17 15.76 1.31 -17.88
CA TRP A 17 15.92 2.07 -19.14
C TRP A 17 16.48 3.48 -18.90
N LEU A 18 16.32 4.05 -17.71
CA LEU A 18 16.91 5.34 -17.36
C LEU A 18 18.45 5.32 -17.36
N GLU A 19 19.07 4.13 -17.26
CA GLU A 19 20.52 3.97 -17.24
C GLU A 19 21.13 4.13 -18.64
N PHE A 20 20.43 3.71 -19.68
CA PHE A 20 20.96 3.70 -21.06
C PHE A 20 20.28 4.68 -22.02
N VAL A 21 19.08 5.21 -21.73
CA VAL A 21 18.47 6.20 -22.62
C VAL A 21 19.28 7.50 -22.65
N ALA A 22 19.62 7.94 -23.87
CA ALA A 22 20.50 9.08 -24.08
C ALA A 22 19.74 10.42 -24.09
N THR A 23 18.49 10.46 -24.61
CA THR A 23 17.78 11.72 -24.82
C THR A 23 17.03 12.19 -23.56
N GLY A 24 17.07 13.49 -23.28
CA GLY A 24 16.32 14.10 -22.18
C GLY A 24 14.81 13.88 -22.31
N ARG A 25 14.28 13.87 -23.55
CA ARG A 25 12.86 13.61 -23.82
C ARG A 25 12.46 12.18 -23.40
N ALA A 26 13.24 11.17 -23.76
CA ALA A 26 12.96 9.78 -23.35
C ALA A 26 13.01 9.64 -21.84
N ARG A 27 14.03 10.21 -21.18
CA ARG A 27 14.13 10.21 -19.71
C ARG A 27 12.92 10.88 -19.05
N SER A 28 12.46 12.01 -19.59
CA SER A 28 11.29 12.73 -19.07
C SER A 28 10.02 11.88 -19.19
N HIS A 29 9.77 11.24 -20.36
CA HIS A 29 8.61 10.38 -20.56
C HIS A 29 8.62 9.17 -19.62
N ILE A 30 9.77 8.51 -19.42
CA ILE A 30 9.90 7.36 -18.50
C ILE A 30 9.61 7.80 -17.08
N ARG A 31 10.18 8.92 -16.59
CA ARG A 31 9.92 9.44 -15.26
C ARG A 31 8.46 9.81 -15.07
N GLN A 32 7.84 10.44 -16.06
CA GLN A 32 6.41 10.80 -16.00
C GLN A 32 5.52 9.55 -15.94
N PHE A 33 5.87 8.50 -16.71
CA PHE A 33 5.16 7.22 -16.64
C PHE A 33 5.19 6.63 -15.23
N PHE A 34 6.37 6.57 -14.60
CA PHE A 34 6.48 6.04 -13.23
C PHE A 34 5.77 6.91 -12.19
N LYS A 35 5.83 8.23 -12.34
CA LYS A 35 5.08 9.15 -11.48
C LYS A 35 3.57 8.93 -11.57
N ASN A 36 3.04 8.84 -12.78
CA ASN A 36 1.61 8.57 -12.99
C ASN A 36 1.21 7.20 -12.48
N LYS A 37 2.04 6.18 -12.68
CA LYS A 37 1.81 4.84 -12.17
C LYS A 37 1.74 4.84 -10.64
N GLN A 38 2.71 5.48 -9.98
CA GLN A 38 2.72 5.59 -8.51
C GLN A 38 1.50 6.35 -7.99
N HIS A 39 1.09 7.43 -8.64
CA HIS A 39 -0.12 8.17 -8.31
C HIS A 39 -1.36 7.28 -8.39
N ASN A 40 -1.56 6.57 -9.51
CA ASN A 40 -2.70 5.68 -9.69
C ASN A 40 -2.73 4.54 -8.64
N GLU A 41 -1.57 3.96 -8.33
CA GLU A 41 -1.45 2.93 -7.29
C GLU A 41 -1.80 3.50 -5.90
N ALA A 42 -1.40 4.75 -5.60
CA ALA A 42 -1.73 5.42 -4.35
C ALA A 42 -3.24 5.68 -4.23
N VAL A 43 -3.86 6.20 -5.28
CA VAL A 43 -5.30 6.45 -5.33
C VAL A 43 -6.08 5.16 -5.09
N GLN A 44 -5.74 4.07 -5.80
CA GLN A 44 -6.40 2.77 -5.64
C GLN A 44 -6.22 2.19 -4.24
N LEU A 45 -5.01 2.26 -3.68
CA LEU A 45 -4.75 1.79 -2.31
C LEU A 45 -5.53 2.63 -1.29
N GLY A 46 -5.53 3.96 -1.45
CA GLY A 46 -6.24 4.87 -0.57
C GLY A 46 -7.75 4.65 -0.58
N GLN A 47 -8.34 4.44 -1.75
CA GLN A 47 -9.76 4.10 -1.89
C GLN A 47 -10.07 2.79 -1.15
N ARG A 48 -9.33 1.71 -1.38
CA ARG A 48 -9.51 0.42 -0.70
C ARG A 48 -9.39 0.54 0.82
N LEU A 49 -8.40 1.30 1.30
CA LEU A 49 -8.21 1.54 2.73
C LEU A 49 -9.39 2.31 3.33
N LEU A 50 -9.92 3.29 2.61
CA LEU A 50 -11.08 4.05 3.07
C LEU A 50 -12.35 3.21 3.06
N ASP A 51 -12.63 2.45 2.00
CA ASP A 51 -13.77 1.54 1.90
C ASP A 51 -13.80 0.53 3.06
N ASN A 52 -12.65 -0.06 3.40
CA ASN A 52 -12.53 -0.99 4.52
C ASN A 52 -12.85 -0.36 5.89
N ASN A 53 -12.72 0.97 6.00
CA ASN A 53 -13.09 1.71 7.19
C ASN A 53 -14.55 2.24 7.15
N LEU A 54 -15.12 2.45 5.97
CA LEU A 54 -16.51 2.89 5.79
C LEU A 54 -17.50 1.73 5.89
N THR A 55 -17.16 0.54 5.39
CA THR A 55 -18.03 -0.64 5.38
C THR A 55 -18.59 -1.00 6.76
N PRO A 56 -17.80 -1.04 7.86
CA PRO A 56 -18.34 -1.27 9.20
C PRO A 56 -19.29 -0.17 9.69
N LEU A 57 -19.22 1.02 9.08
CA LEU A 57 -20.12 2.15 9.37
C LEU A 57 -21.37 2.14 8.49
N GLY A 58 -21.56 1.08 7.66
CA GLY A 58 -22.69 0.91 6.76
C GLY A 58 -22.63 1.82 5.53
N GLN A 59 -21.46 2.29 5.15
CA GLN A 59 -21.25 3.16 3.99
C GLN A 59 -20.11 2.62 3.11
N ASP A 60 -20.06 3.11 1.86
CA ASP A 60 -18.95 2.94 0.94
C ASP A 60 -18.65 4.27 0.21
N THR A 61 -17.55 4.33 -0.53
CA THR A 61 -17.14 5.55 -1.25
C THR A 61 -18.12 5.98 -2.32
N THR A 62 -19.01 5.10 -2.80
CA THR A 62 -20.01 5.41 -3.85
C THR A 62 -21.27 6.07 -3.27
N GLN A 63 -21.54 5.88 -1.99
CA GLN A 63 -22.75 6.36 -1.29
C GLN A 63 -22.52 7.59 -0.41
N ILE A 64 -21.34 8.20 -0.49
CA ILE A 64 -20.98 9.36 0.33
C ILE A 64 -21.85 10.56 -0.04
N ASN A 65 -22.47 11.15 0.98
CA ASN A 65 -23.23 12.39 0.80
C ASN A 65 -22.30 13.54 0.37
N PHE A 66 -22.64 14.20 -0.72
CA PHE A 66 -21.87 15.32 -1.30
C PHE A 66 -21.54 16.43 -0.28
N LYS A 67 -22.47 16.75 0.63
CA LYS A 67 -22.25 17.74 1.68
C LYS A 67 -21.15 17.30 2.66
N ASN A 68 -21.16 16.05 3.07
CA ASN A 68 -20.15 15.48 3.97
C ASN A 68 -18.80 15.38 3.27
N LEU A 69 -18.79 15.03 1.98
CA LEU A 69 -17.58 14.99 1.17
C LEU A 69 -16.92 16.36 1.12
N ASN A 70 -17.65 17.42 0.70
CA ASN A 70 -17.10 18.78 0.60
C ASN A 70 -16.57 19.28 1.95
N ARG A 71 -17.32 19.03 3.04
CA ARG A 71 -16.86 19.40 4.39
C ARG A 71 -15.56 18.66 4.76
N THR A 72 -15.44 17.40 4.39
CA THR A 72 -14.25 16.58 4.67
C THR A 72 -13.06 17.06 3.85
N LEU A 73 -13.25 17.33 2.55
CA LEU A 73 -12.20 17.88 1.68
C LEU A 73 -11.69 19.22 2.23
N GLN A 74 -12.58 20.14 2.60
CA GLN A 74 -12.19 21.41 3.22
C GLN A 74 -11.44 21.23 4.54
N LYS A 75 -11.90 20.30 5.40
CA LYS A 75 -11.27 20.02 6.70
C LYS A 75 -9.84 19.51 6.55
N PHE A 76 -9.57 18.68 5.55
CA PHE A 76 -8.25 18.11 5.29
C PHE A 76 -7.44 18.88 4.23
N GLN A 77 -8.00 19.99 3.70
CA GLN A 77 -7.37 20.88 2.72
C GLN A 77 -7.01 20.18 1.40
N PHE A 78 -7.95 19.39 0.87
CA PHE A 78 -7.83 18.77 -0.46
C PHE A 78 -8.83 19.38 -1.44
N ASP A 79 -8.41 19.51 -2.70
CA ASP A 79 -9.22 20.04 -3.77
C ASP A 79 -10.10 18.95 -4.41
N SER A 80 -9.67 17.70 -4.38
CA SER A 80 -10.38 16.58 -4.99
C SER A 80 -10.41 15.33 -4.09
N LEU A 81 -11.37 14.43 -4.39
CA LEU A 81 -11.44 13.12 -3.75
C LEU A 81 -10.25 12.25 -4.12
N GLU A 82 -9.71 12.42 -5.34
CA GLU A 82 -8.55 11.69 -5.84
C GLU A 82 -7.29 12.06 -5.04
N ASP A 83 -7.07 13.35 -4.78
CA ASP A 83 -5.95 13.82 -3.94
C ASP A 83 -6.07 13.27 -2.51
N LEU A 84 -7.30 13.21 -1.97
CA LEU A 84 -7.55 12.61 -0.67
C LEU A 84 -7.22 11.12 -0.65
N PHE A 85 -7.61 10.37 -1.70
CA PHE A 85 -7.25 8.96 -1.83
C PHE A 85 -5.73 8.77 -1.95
N GLU A 86 -5.06 9.59 -2.78
CA GLU A 86 -3.61 9.57 -2.89
C GLU A 86 -2.93 9.76 -1.52
N ALA A 87 -3.38 10.78 -0.76
CA ALA A 87 -2.83 11.06 0.56
C ALA A 87 -3.03 9.90 1.57
N ILE A 88 -4.18 9.21 1.50
CA ILE A 88 -4.44 8.02 2.29
C ILE A 88 -3.52 6.87 1.85
N GLY A 89 -3.42 6.61 0.55
CA GLY A 89 -2.60 5.53 -0.01
C GLY A 89 -1.11 5.71 0.24
N LEU A 90 -0.64 6.96 0.23
CA LEU A 90 0.73 7.32 0.63
C LEU A 90 0.95 7.35 2.15
N GLY A 91 -0.10 7.13 2.95
CA GLY A 91 0.01 7.08 4.41
C GLY A 91 0.17 8.44 5.10
N TYR A 92 -0.13 9.55 4.42
CA TYR A 92 -0.12 10.89 5.03
C TYR A 92 -1.30 11.10 5.97
N ILE A 93 -2.45 10.48 5.65
CA ILE A 93 -3.67 10.56 6.45
C ILE A 93 -4.18 9.15 6.75
N HIS A 94 -4.57 8.94 8.01
CA HIS A 94 -5.15 7.67 8.42
C HIS A 94 -6.58 7.52 7.89
N PRO A 95 -6.94 6.40 7.22
CA PRO A 95 -8.25 6.21 6.60
C PRO A 95 -9.42 6.31 7.59
N ALA A 96 -9.26 5.86 8.84
CA ALA A 96 -10.31 5.96 9.86
C ALA A 96 -10.70 7.42 10.18
N LEU A 97 -9.73 8.36 10.21
CA LEU A 97 -10.04 9.78 10.46
C LEU A 97 -10.94 10.36 9.37
N VAL A 98 -10.67 9.95 8.12
CA VAL A 98 -11.46 10.37 6.97
C VAL A 98 -12.84 9.72 7.01
N ALA A 99 -12.93 8.42 7.29
CA ALA A 99 -14.19 7.69 7.41
C ALA A 99 -15.11 8.33 8.49
N TYR A 100 -14.60 8.60 9.69
CA TYR A 100 -15.37 9.29 10.73
C TYR A 100 -15.83 10.70 10.30
N SER A 101 -14.99 11.45 9.59
CA SER A 101 -15.36 12.77 9.08
C SER A 101 -16.49 12.68 8.05
N LEU A 102 -16.43 11.73 7.12
CA LEU A 102 -17.44 11.48 6.09
C LEU A 102 -18.78 11.06 6.70
N CYS A 103 -18.76 10.23 7.75
CA CYS A 103 -19.95 9.82 8.49
C CYS A 103 -20.43 10.86 9.51
N SER A 104 -19.77 12.01 9.64
CA SER A 104 -20.05 13.04 10.66
C SER A 104 -19.99 12.50 12.11
N LEU A 105 -19.17 11.49 12.33
CA LEU A 105 -18.94 10.85 13.63
C LEU A 105 -17.73 11.47 14.31
N LYS A 106 -17.69 11.37 15.65
CA LYS A 106 -16.48 11.74 16.41
C LYS A 106 -15.47 10.60 16.30
N PRO A 107 -14.19 10.87 16.01
CA PRO A 107 -13.17 9.85 15.96
C PRO A 107 -13.01 9.18 17.34
N ASN A 108 -13.19 7.88 17.37
CA ASN A 108 -12.94 7.05 18.56
C ASN A 108 -11.81 6.07 18.22
N PHE A 109 -10.58 6.39 18.59
CA PHE A 109 -9.40 5.57 18.30
C PHE A 109 -9.41 4.18 18.96
N LYS A 110 -10.32 3.94 19.90
CA LYS A 110 -10.50 2.61 20.49
C LYS A 110 -11.21 1.63 19.53
N ASP A 111 -11.94 2.16 18.55
CA ASP A 111 -12.70 1.37 17.57
C ASP A 111 -11.88 0.98 16.32
N GLN A 112 -10.57 1.24 16.30
CA GLN A 112 -9.68 0.78 15.20
C GLN A 112 -9.69 -0.75 15.01
N VAL A 113 -10.19 -1.48 16.00
CA VAL A 113 -10.38 -2.94 15.96
C VAL A 113 -11.49 -3.38 14.99
N HIS A 114 -12.33 -2.45 14.51
CA HIS A 114 -13.49 -2.77 13.68
C HIS A 114 -13.32 -2.49 12.18
N SER A 115 -12.16 -2.02 11.73
CA SER A 115 -11.90 -1.94 10.28
C SER A 115 -11.80 -3.36 9.69
N LEU A 116 -12.45 -3.58 8.54
CA LEU A 116 -12.26 -4.83 7.82
C LEU A 116 -10.80 -4.98 7.39
N PRO A 117 -10.27 -6.21 7.37
CA PRO A 117 -8.90 -6.43 6.92
C PRO A 117 -8.76 -6.09 5.43
N LEU A 118 -7.67 -5.42 5.09
CA LEU A 118 -7.29 -5.24 3.69
C LEU A 118 -6.75 -6.56 3.13
N PHE A 119 -7.39 -7.10 2.10
CA PHE A 119 -6.88 -8.29 1.41
C PHE A 119 -5.76 -7.89 0.44
N LEU A 120 -4.59 -8.52 0.58
CA LEU A 120 -3.46 -8.32 -0.31
C LEU A 120 -3.68 -9.08 -1.62
N LYS A 121 -3.66 -8.35 -2.73
CA LYS A 121 -3.76 -8.92 -4.09
C LYS A 121 -2.38 -9.07 -4.71
N ASN A 122 -2.21 -10.04 -5.62
CA ASN A 122 -0.96 -10.24 -6.35
C ASN A 122 -0.51 -9.03 -7.18
N SER A 123 -1.44 -8.14 -7.53
CA SER A 123 -1.18 -6.93 -8.31
C SER A 123 -0.76 -5.71 -7.47
N ASP A 124 -0.74 -5.85 -6.14
CA ASP A 124 -0.44 -4.74 -5.21
C ASP A 124 1.07 -4.41 -5.15
N ASN A 125 1.74 -4.41 -6.29
CA ASN A 125 3.16 -4.11 -6.41
C ASN A 125 3.38 -2.59 -6.50
N GLY A 126 4.24 -2.04 -5.64
CA GLY A 126 4.67 -0.64 -5.69
C GLY A 126 4.56 0.06 -4.33
N LEU A 127 3.35 0.30 -3.84
CA LEU A 127 3.11 0.93 -2.53
C LEU A 127 2.92 -0.06 -1.38
N ILE A 128 2.72 -1.34 -1.67
CA ILE A 128 2.73 -2.41 -0.67
C ILE A 128 4.07 -3.11 -0.72
N LYS A 129 4.83 -3.01 0.37
CA LYS A 129 6.17 -3.58 0.49
C LYS A 129 6.19 -4.63 1.60
N PHE A 130 6.89 -5.73 1.37
CA PHE A 130 7.14 -6.73 2.41
C PHE A 130 8.40 -6.38 3.19
N ALA A 131 8.28 -6.40 4.52
CA ALA A 131 9.37 -6.00 5.40
C ALA A 131 10.54 -6.99 5.35
N GLU A 132 11.75 -6.49 5.13
CA GLU A 132 12.96 -7.31 5.09
C GLU A 132 13.35 -7.88 6.46
N CYS A 133 12.92 -7.24 7.55
CA CYS A 133 13.25 -7.68 8.92
C CYS A 133 12.55 -8.96 9.37
N CYS A 134 11.47 -9.37 8.68
CA CYS A 134 10.68 -10.55 9.05
C CYS A 134 10.14 -11.33 7.85
N ARG A 135 10.26 -10.82 6.62
CA ARG A 135 9.97 -11.47 5.34
C ARG A 135 8.71 -12.32 5.34
N PRO A 136 7.52 -11.69 5.51
CA PRO A 136 6.25 -12.41 5.56
C PRO A 136 5.96 -13.11 4.23
N ILE A 137 5.42 -14.33 4.31
CA ILE A 137 5.01 -15.14 3.15
C ILE A 137 3.52 -15.50 3.27
N PRO A 138 2.84 -15.88 2.18
CA PRO A 138 1.45 -16.32 2.22
C PRO A 138 1.23 -17.45 3.23
N GLY A 139 0.21 -17.29 4.07
CA GLY A 139 -0.10 -18.19 5.18
C GLY A 139 0.37 -17.68 6.55
N ASP A 140 1.27 -16.72 6.59
CA ASP A 140 1.65 -16.08 7.86
C ASP A 140 0.55 -15.11 8.36
N GLU A 141 0.47 -14.96 9.68
CA GLU A 141 -0.29 -13.87 10.30
C GLU A 141 0.46 -12.56 10.10
N ILE A 142 -0.20 -11.58 9.47
CA ILE A 142 0.42 -10.34 9.03
C ILE A 142 -0.27 -9.09 9.57
N ILE A 143 0.48 -8.00 9.63
CA ILE A 143 0.01 -6.67 9.98
C ILE A 143 0.63 -5.64 9.05
N GLY A 144 -0.16 -4.65 8.63
CA GLY A 144 0.30 -3.52 7.83
C GLY A 144 0.68 -2.33 8.69
N LEU A 145 1.72 -1.63 8.28
CA LEU A 145 2.10 -0.33 8.85
C LEU A 145 2.09 0.73 7.76
N LEU A 146 1.29 1.77 7.93
CA LEU A 146 1.29 2.94 7.05
C LEU A 146 2.52 3.79 7.32
N ASN A 147 3.27 4.07 6.26
CA ASN A 147 4.47 4.90 6.29
C ASN A 147 4.29 6.11 5.38
N ALA A 148 4.35 7.32 5.96
CA ALA A 148 4.15 8.56 5.22
C ALA A 148 5.10 8.66 4.01
N GLY A 149 4.52 8.88 2.82
CA GLY A 149 5.23 8.96 1.56
C GLY A 149 5.66 7.61 0.95
N HIS A 150 5.45 6.48 1.66
CA HIS A 150 5.93 5.17 1.24
C HIS A 150 4.83 4.09 1.13
N GLY A 151 3.60 4.43 1.51
CA GLY A 151 2.48 3.50 1.49
C GLY A 151 2.48 2.51 2.64
N LEU A 152 2.18 1.25 2.36
CA LEU A 152 1.96 0.18 3.34
C LEU A 152 3.14 -0.78 3.39
N THR A 153 3.70 -1.02 4.57
CA THR A 153 4.69 -2.07 4.79
C THR A 153 4.07 -3.23 5.56
N VAL A 154 4.18 -4.43 5.01
CA VAL A 154 3.64 -5.68 5.56
C VAL A 154 4.70 -6.34 6.45
N HIS A 155 4.33 -6.63 7.69
CA HIS A 155 5.15 -7.35 8.67
C HIS A 155 4.44 -8.61 9.16
N LEU A 156 5.20 -9.55 9.70
CA LEU A 156 4.63 -10.61 10.54
C LEU A 156 4.00 -9.98 11.79
N GLN A 157 2.85 -10.48 12.23
CA GLN A 157 2.19 -10.00 13.46
C GLN A 157 3.09 -10.14 14.69
N ARG A 158 3.93 -11.19 14.74
CA ARG A 158 4.93 -11.45 15.79
C ARG A 158 6.24 -10.66 15.64
N CYS A 159 6.36 -9.78 14.65
CA CYS A 159 7.60 -9.03 14.40
C CYS A 159 7.89 -8.04 15.54
N LYS A 160 9.03 -8.19 16.21
CA LYS A 160 9.45 -7.31 17.32
C LYS A 160 9.62 -5.85 16.87
N TYR A 161 10.06 -5.63 15.63
CA TYR A 161 10.22 -4.29 15.07
C TYR A 161 8.85 -3.62 14.84
N ALA A 162 7.91 -4.34 14.23
CA ALA A 162 6.54 -3.85 14.03
C ALA A 162 5.86 -3.56 15.38
N ALA A 163 5.98 -4.45 16.36
CA ALA A 163 5.41 -4.26 17.69
C ALA A 163 5.92 -2.97 18.38
N ARG A 164 7.22 -2.63 18.23
CA ARG A 164 7.78 -1.38 18.75
C ARG A 164 7.19 -0.15 18.07
N LEU A 165 7.01 -0.20 16.74
CA LEU A 165 6.44 0.90 15.97
C LEU A 165 4.96 1.11 16.31
N ILE A 166 4.19 0.04 16.42
CA ILE A 166 2.78 0.07 16.81
C ILE A 166 2.62 0.63 18.23
N LYS A 167 3.50 0.25 19.16
CA LYS A 167 3.47 0.80 20.52
C LYS A 167 3.68 2.32 20.55
N LYS A 168 4.50 2.86 19.63
CA LYS A 168 4.74 4.31 19.51
C LYS A 168 3.61 5.04 18.78
N ASN A 169 3.08 4.43 17.72
CA ASN A 169 2.09 5.03 16.84
C ASN A 169 1.03 3.97 16.46
N PRO A 170 0.12 3.63 17.38
CA PRO A 170 -0.87 2.57 17.15
C PRO A 170 -1.81 2.91 15.97
N GLU A 171 -1.99 4.19 15.69
CA GLU A 171 -2.80 4.68 14.57
C GLU A 171 -2.24 4.29 13.18
N ARG A 172 -0.97 3.90 13.08
CA ARG A 172 -0.37 3.47 11.81
C ARG A 172 -0.65 2.02 11.44
N ALA A 173 -1.16 1.25 12.40
CA ALA A 173 -1.44 -0.16 12.19
C ALA A 173 -2.71 -0.36 11.37
N ILE A 174 -2.62 -1.16 10.31
CA ILE A 174 -3.73 -1.55 9.46
C ILE A 174 -3.89 -3.06 9.54
N SER A 175 -5.13 -3.52 9.78
CA SER A 175 -5.46 -4.94 9.69
C SER A 175 -5.37 -5.39 8.24
N ILE A 176 -4.57 -6.43 7.98
CA ILE A 176 -4.39 -6.98 6.64
C ILE A 176 -4.43 -8.51 6.68
N GLN A 177 -4.83 -9.11 5.57
CA GLN A 177 -4.85 -10.56 5.39
C GLN A 177 -4.40 -10.92 3.98
N TRP A 178 -3.89 -12.14 3.83
CA TRP A 178 -3.62 -12.71 2.52
C TRP A 178 -4.92 -13.05 1.79
N GLU A 179 -4.97 -12.78 0.49
CA GLU A 179 -6.01 -13.34 -0.36
C GLU A 179 -5.85 -14.86 -0.48
N LYS A 180 -6.97 -15.60 -0.55
CA LYS A 180 -6.95 -17.09 -0.53
C LYS A 180 -6.10 -17.72 -1.64
N GLN A 181 -5.91 -17.03 -2.76
CA GLN A 181 -5.13 -17.49 -3.91
C GLN A 181 -4.01 -16.49 -4.22
N THR A 182 -3.09 -16.33 -3.27
CA THR A 182 -1.91 -15.51 -3.47
C THR A 182 -0.83 -16.34 -4.14
N ASN A 183 -0.59 -16.10 -5.44
CA ASN A 183 0.46 -16.73 -6.22
C ASN A 183 1.62 -15.75 -6.40
N GLY A 184 2.86 -16.23 -6.29
CA GLY A 184 4.04 -15.38 -6.50
C GLY A 184 5.28 -15.94 -5.82
N PHE A 185 6.42 -15.25 -6.05
CA PHE A 185 7.68 -15.56 -5.39
C PHE A 185 7.87 -14.58 -4.22
N PHE A 186 8.07 -15.13 -3.04
CA PHE A 186 8.31 -14.38 -1.82
C PHE A 186 9.70 -14.68 -1.29
N LYS A 187 10.43 -13.66 -0.90
CA LYS A 187 11.74 -13.83 -0.24
C LYS A 187 11.52 -14.27 1.19
N THR A 188 12.16 -15.35 1.60
CA THR A 188 12.15 -15.81 2.99
C THR A 188 13.55 -16.21 3.43
N ASP A 189 13.75 -16.29 4.75
CA ASP A 189 14.98 -16.82 5.35
C ASP A 189 14.76 -18.28 5.72
N ILE A 190 15.75 -19.11 5.40
CA ILE A 190 15.79 -20.52 5.81
C ILE A 190 16.89 -20.61 6.88
N TYR A 191 16.51 -21.01 8.08
CA TYR A 191 17.46 -21.31 9.15
C TYR A 191 17.70 -22.82 9.19
N ILE A 192 18.96 -23.22 9.06
CA ILE A 192 19.37 -24.63 9.07
C ILE A 192 20.32 -24.83 10.24
N GLU A 193 19.92 -25.65 11.19
CA GLU A 193 20.79 -26.15 12.24
C GLU A 193 21.36 -27.54 11.84
N THR A 194 22.66 -27.66 11.84
CA THR A 194 23.33 -28.95 11.56
C THR A 194 24.22 -29.31 12.72
N ILE A 195 24.27 -30.60 13.01
CA ILE A 195 25.27 -31.14 13.92
C ILE A 195 26.53 -31.40 13.07
N ASP A 196 27.64 -30.76 13.46
CA ASP A 196 28.91 -30.91 12.77
C ASP A 196 29.39 -32.36 12.91
N GLN A 197 29.37 -33.12 11.80
CA GLN A 197 29.88 -34.48 11.70
C GLN A 197 30.79 -34.53 10.48
N HIS A 198 31.85 -35.37 10.60
CA HIS A 198 32.83 -35.56 9.53
C HIS A 198 32.13 -35.97 8.22
N GLY A 199 32.18 -35.13 7.18
CA GLY A 199 31.59 -35.40 5.85
C GLY A 199 30.21 -34.81 5.61
N VAL A 200 29.71 -33.89 6.43
CA VAL A 200 28.42 -33.20 6.24
C VAL A 200 28.55 -31.86 5.49
N LEU A 201 29.77 -31.38 5.25
CA LEU A 201 30.10 -30.21 4.41
C LEU A 201 31.09 -30.63 3.33
#